data_dedefa9cbc5ab7a2835495467d239497
#
_entry.id   dedefa9cbc5ab7a2835495467d239497
#
_cell.length_a   1.000
_cell.length_b   1.000
_cell.length_c   1.000
_cell.angle_alpha   90.00
_cell.angle_beta   90.00
_cell.angle_gamma   90.00
#
_symmetry.space_group_name_H-M   'P 1'
#
loop_
_entity.id
_entity.type
_entity.pdbx_description
1 polymer ?
#
loop_
_entity_poly.entity_id
_entity_poly.type
_entity_poly.pdbx_seq_one_letter_code
_entity_poly.pdbx_strand_id
1 'polypeptide(L)'
;MSTASKYTFDIEFRPEGDLVSNAARARQKKAYTTEEIDALSARAREQGMKSGQVRAAETQAQEIAKLVEMLREILARSSQATDDVREEASLLALGAARKLAAAAVDALPSADVEEVLRHALHQALGEPRVVLHTSPKVAELLKPRLAEIAHEEGFEGRVVVSGEAALGHADCRIEWRGGGAERSESLIEAAIAELIARRFSHAPSVEE
;
A
#
# COMPACT_ATOMS: atom_id res chain seq x y z
N MET A 1 81.83 -1.88 36.91
CA MET A 1 82.73 -0.76 36.58
C MET A 1 82.24 -0.11 35.34
N SER A 2 81.56 1.05 35.47
CA SER A 2 81.02 1.80 34.34
C SER A 2 82.14 2.66 33.77
N THR A 3 82.54 2.43 32.55
CA THR A 3 83.47 3.27 31.82
C THR A 3 82.79 4.46 31.29
N ALA A 4 82.93 5.60 31.94
CA ALA A 4 82.53 6.88 31.45
C ALA A 4 83.33 7.25 30.18
N SER A 5 82.72 7.27 29.01
CA SER A 5 83.30 7.79 27.79
C SER A 5 83.32 9.29 27.84
N LYS A 6 84.52 9.89 27.68
CA LYS A 6 84.65 11.33 27.56
C LYS A 6 83.99 11.81 26.26
N TYR A 7 83.05 12.68 26.36
CA TYR A 7 82.41 13.37 25.21
C TYR A 7 83.41 14.45 24.74
N THR A 8 84.09 14.22 23.63
CA THR A 8 84.88 15.23 22.92
C THR A 8 84.04 15.96 21.98
N PHE A 9 83.91 17.28 22.17
CA PHE A 9 83.24 18.15 21.21
C PHE A 9 84.16 18.34 20.02
N ASP A 10 83.98 17.57 18.93
CA ASP A 10 84.76 17.69 17.70
C ASP A 10 84.30 18.86 16.80
N ILE A 11 83.75 19.85 17.40
CA ILE A 11 83.24 21.03 16.66
C ILE A 11 83.98 22.27 17.12
N GLU A 12 84.92 22.73 16.31
CA GLU A 12 85.56 24.04 16.46
C GLU A 12 84.50 25.16 16.25
N PHE A 13 84.30 25.98 17.31
CA PHE A 13 83.53 27.23 17.20
C PHE A 13 84.35 28.23 16.42
N ARG A 14 84.03 28.42 15.14
CA ARG A 14 84.55 29.56 14.36
C ARG A 14 83.77 30.82 14.74
N PRO A 15 84.46 31.93 14.99
CA PRO A 15 83.77 33.19 15.42
C PRO A 15 82.94 33.83 14.28
N GLU A 16 83.00 33.33 13.10
CA GLU A 16 82.22 33.83 11.97
C GLU A 16 81.06 32.88 11.66
N GLY A 17 80.08 32.93 12.53
CA GLY A 17 78.65 32.68 12.27
C GLY A 17 78.18 31.56 11.37
N ASP A 18 78.93 30.53 11.07
CA ASP A 18 78.55 29.54 10.02
C ASP A 18 78.24 28.12 10.55
N LEU A 19 77.57 28.08 11.70
CA LEU A 19 77.08 26.83 12.27
C LEU A 19 75.55 26.65 12.13
N VAL A 20 74.97 27.19 11.06
CA VAL A 20 73.61 26.82 10.71
C VAL A 20 73.69 25.64 9.77
N SER A 21 73.39 24.45 10.24
CA SER A 21 73.30 23.23 9.41
C SER A 21 72.40 23.52 8.22
N ASN A 22 72.67 22.82 7.07
CA ASN A 22 71.84 22.96 5.87
C ASN A 22 70.34 22.69 6.16
N ALA A 23 70.08 21.88 7.18
CA ALA A 23 68.71 21.70 7.68
C ALA A 23 68.16 22.90 8.46
N ALA A 24 69.02 23.69 9.15
CA ALA A 24 68.60 24.93 9.81
C ALA A 24 68.47 26.08 8.82
N ARG A 25 69.28 26.14 7.75
CA ARG A 25 69.09 27.08 6.63
C ARG A 25 67.78 26.80 5.86
N ALA A 26 67.36 25.52 5.69
CA ALA A 26 66.07 25.17 5.14
C ALA A 26 64.90 25.59 6.02
N ARG A 27 65.13 25.77 7.33
CA ARG A 27 64.15 26.29 8.31
C ARG A 27 64.20 27.79 8.52
N GLN A 28 65.15 28.53 7.90
CA GLN A 28 65.10 29.98 7.93
C GLN A 28 63.77 30.44 7.39
N LYS A 29 62.99 31.05 8.27
CA LYS A 29 61.72 31.70 7.88
C LYS A 29 62.00 32.62 6.72
N LYS A 30 61.45 32.32 5.53
CA LYS A 30 61.45 33.26 4.42
C LYS A 30 60.87 34.56 5.00
N ALA A 31 61.66 35.63 5.03
CA ALA A 31 61.13 36.95 5.35
C ALA A 31 60.24 37.34 4.16
N TYR A 32 58.94 37.26 4.33
CA TYR A 32 57.97 37.68 3.34
C TYR A 32 57.89 39.21 3.34
N THR A 33 57.80 39.82 2.20
CA THR A 33 57.46 41.24 2.06
C THR A 33 56.02 41.47 2.50
N THR A 34 55.68 42.68 2.88
CA THR A 34 54.32 43.07 3.28
C THR A 34 53.29 42.72 2.18
N GLU A 35 53.68 42.97 0.90
CA GLU A 35 52.87 42.67 -0.25
C GLU A 35 52.63 41.17 -0.46
N GLU A 36 53.66 40.32 -0.20
CA GLU A 36 53.52 38.86 -0.24
C GLU A 36 52.61 38.32 0.86
N ILE A 37 52.66 38.89 2.06
CA ILE A 37 51.79 38.57 3.18
C ILE A 37 50.34 38.92 2.86
N ASP A 38 50.11 40.10 2.28
CA ASP A 38 48.77 40.52 1.87
C ASP A 38 48.21 39.65 0.75
N ALA A 39 49.00 39.29 -0.22
CA ALA A 39 48.61 38.37 -1.29
C ALA A 39 48.31 36.96 -0.79
N LEU A 40 49.12 36.43 0.16
CA LEU A 40 48.89 35.12 0.78
C LEU A 40 47.60 35.14 1.64
N SER A 41 47.38 36.22 2.39
CA SER A 41 46.21 36.37 3.21
C SER A 41 44.95 36.50 2.39
N ALA A 42 44.97 37.20 1.27
CA ALA A 42 43.85 37.30 0.33
C ALA A 42 43.53 35.95 -0.30
N ARG A 43 44.54 35.20 -0.75
CA ARG A 43 44.36 33.83 -1.28
C ARG A 43 43.80 32.87 -0.22
N ALA A 44 44.32 32.92 1.00
CA ALA A 44 43.83 32.09 2.09
C ALA A 44 42.36 32.39 2.44
N ARG A 45 41.97 33.68 2.44
CA ARG A 45 40.57 34.09 2.63
C ARG A 45 39.66 33.59 1.50
N GLU A 46 40.10 33.74 0.26
CA GLU A 46 39.33 33.24 -0.91
C GLU A 46 39.15 31.72 -0.87
N GLN A 47 40.24 30.98 -0.59
CA GLN A 47 40.17 29.53 -0.41
C GLN A 47 39.27 29.13 0.76
N GLY A 48 39.38 29.87 1.89
CA GLY A 48 38.50 29.64 3.04
C GLY A 48 37.02 29.85 2.74
N MET A 49 36.71 30.93 2.01
CA MET A 49 35.33 31.18 1.56
C MET A 49 34.83 30.11 0.62
N LYS A 50 35.62 29.73 -0.40
CA LYS A 50 35.23 28.65 -1.34
C LYS A 50 35.01 27.31 -0.63
N SER A 51 35.94 26.93 0.26
CA SER A 51 35.79 25.68 1.02
C SER A 51 34.60 25.75 2.00
N GLY A 52 34.31 26.92 2.59
CA GLY A 52 33.13 27.12 3.41
C GLY A 52 31.83 26.99 2.64
N GLN A 53 31.77 27.57 1.44
CA GLN A 53 30.60 27.44 0.55
C GLN A 53 30.35 25.98 0.12
N VAL A 54 31.41 25.26 -0.27
CA VAL A 54 31.30 23.83 -0.64
C VAL A 54 30.78 23.02 0.54
N ARG A 55 31.36 23.16 1.72
CA ARG A 55 30.88 22.44 2.91
C ARG A 55 29.44 22.78 3.29
N ALA A 56 29.05 24.05 3.18
CA ALA A 56 27.68 24.47 3.42
C ALA A 56 26.70 23.84 2.41
N ALA A 57 27.08 23.82 1.13
CA ALA A 57 26.28 23.18 0.09
C ALA A 57 26.17 21.65 0.28
N GLU A 58 27.24 20.98 0.67
CA GLU A 58 27.24 19.56 0.98
C GLU A 58 26.33 19.25 2.19
N THR A 59 26.43 20.06 3.26
CA THR A 59 25.56 19.91 4.43
C THR A 59 24.09 20.13 4.05
N GLN A 60 23.80 21.19 3.29
CA GLN A 60 22.44 21.43 2.81
C GLN A 60 21.91 20.28 1.95
N ALA A 61 22.72 19.74 1.06
CA ALA A 61 22.33 18.59 0.24
C ALA A 61 22.01 17.36 1.10
N GLN A 62 22.81 17.09 2.12
CA GLN A 62 22.58 16.00 3.07
C GLN A 62 21.28 16.20 3.88
N GLU A 63 21.02 17.40 4.37
CA GLU A 63 19.80 17.68 5.12
C GLU A 63 18.55 17.61 4.22
N ILE A 64 18.64 18.07 2.97
CA ILE A 64 17.56 17.91 1.99
C ILE A 64 17.31 16.42 1.71
N ALA A 65 18.35 15.61 1.53
CA ALA A 65 18.21 14.17 1.32
C ALA A 65 17.50 13.50 2.51
N LYS A 66 17.86 13.85 3.76
CA LYS A 66 17.17 13.36 4.96
C LYS A 66 15.69 13.76 5.00
N LEU A 67 15.40 15.02 4.64
CA LEU A 67 14.01 15.51 4.59
C LEU A 67 13.18 14.75 3.55
N VAL A 68 13.75 14.50 2.38
CA VAL A 68 13.08 13.70 1.33
C VAL A 68 12.76 12.30 1.82
N GLU A 69 13.69 11.65 2.51
CA GLU A 69 13.47 10.31 3.06
C GLU A 69 12.39 10.29 4.14
N MET A 70 12.45 11.25 5.08
CA MET A 70 11.39 11.39 6.09
C MET A 70 10.02 11.65 5.47
N LEU A 71 9.94 12.48 4.42
CA LEU A 71 8.68 12.73 3.71
C LEU A 71 8.14 11.48 3.03
N ARG A 72 9.00 10.68 2.41
CA ARG A 72 8.59 9.38 1.83
C ARG A 72 8.02 8.45 2.88
N GLU A 73 8.67 8.33 4.03
CA GLU A 73 8.17 7.51 5.13
C GLU A 73 6.82 8.01 5.66
N ILE A 74 6.66 9.33 5.84
CA ILE A 74 5.40 9.91 6.30
C ILE A 74 4.29 9.65 5.29
N LEU A 75 4.55 9.85 4.00
CA LEU A 75 3.57 9.58 2.94
C LEU A 75 3.17 8.09 2.89
N ALA A 76 4.14 7.19 3.02
CA ALA A 76 3.85 5.75 3.05
C ALA A 76 2.99 5.39 4.27
N ARG A 77 3.32 5.89 5.47
CA ARG A 77 2.52 5.66 6.69
C ARG A 77 1.13 6.28 6.59
N SER A 78 1.02 7.48 6.02
CA SER A 78 -0.28 8.15 5.83
C SER A 78 -1.17 7.40 4.84
N SER A 79 -0.59 6.88 3.75
CA SER A 79 -1.30 6.03 2.79
C SER A 79 -1.81 4.76 3.46
N GLN A 80 -0.95 4.06 4.20
CA GLN A 80 -1.33 2.86 4.93
C GLN A 80 -2.46 3.13 5.94
N ALA A 81 -2.32 4.16 6.77
CA ALA A 81 -3.36 4.51 7.73
C ALA A 81 -4.70 4.87 7.07
N THR A 82 -4.65 5.48 5.89
CA THR A 82 -5.86 5.77 5.11
C THR A 82 -6.52 4.50 4.58
N ASP A 83 -5.72 3.55 4.12
CA ASP A 83 -6.25 2.27 3.61
C ASP A 83 -6.78 1.40 4.76
N ASP A 84 -6.15 1.39 5.93
CA ASP A 84 -6.66 0.72 7.13
C ASP A 84 -8.05 1.25 7.52
N VAL A 85 -8.22 2.59 7.56
CA VAL A 85 -9.53 3.21 7.85
C VAL A 85 -10.58 2.86 6.78
N ARG A 86 -10.18 2.79 5.51
CA ARG A 86 -11.10 2.40 4.44
C ARG A 86 -11.52 0.94 4.55
N GLU A 87 -10.61 0.06 4.92
CA GLU A 87 -10.89 -1.36 5.16
C GLU A 87 -11.89 -1.51 6.31
N GLU A 88 -11.62 -0.89 7.46
CA GLU A 88 -12.54 -0.91 8.61
C GLU A 88 -13.92 -0.37 8.26
N ALA A 89 -13.99 0.75 7.54
CA ALA A 89 -15.24 1.34 7.08
C ALA A 89 -16.01 0.40 6.13
N SER A 90 -15.31 -0.31 5.25
CA SER A 90 -15.91 -1.27 4.32
C SER A 90 -16.48 -2.48 5.04
N LEU A 91 -15.77 -2.99 6.06
CA LEU A 91 -16.24 -4.10 6.89
C LEU A 91 -17.44 -3.69 7.76
N LEU A 92 -17.42 -2.48 8.31
CA LEU A 92 -18.57 -1.93 9.04
C LEU A 92 -19.80 -1.76 8.14
N ALA A 93 -19.60 -1.25 6.91
CA ALA A 93 -20.65 -1.12 5.92
C ALA A 93 -21.25 -2.49 5.55
N LEU A 94 -20.43 -3.51 5.35
CA LEU A 94 -20.88 -4.89 5.11
C LEU A 94 -21.70 -5.42 6.29
N GLY A 95 -21.24 -5.19 7.53
CA GLY A 95 -21.99 -5.58 8.73
C GLY A 95 -23.35 -4.87 8.86
N ALA A 96 -23.43 -3.60 8.49
CA ALA A 96 -24.69 -2.85 8.45
C ALA A 96 -25.60 -3.37 7.34
N ALA A 97 -25.06 -3.61 6.15
CA ALA A 97 -25.81 -4.13 5.01
C ALA A 97 -26.45 -5.50 5.34
N ARG A 98 -25.71 -6.40 5.99
CA ARG A 98 -26.26 -7.70 6.46
C ARG A 98 -27.49 -7.53 7.34
N LYS A 99 -27.48 -6.63 8.30
CA LYS A 99 -28.61 -6.39 9.18
C LYS A 99 -29.81 -5.80 8.44
N LEU A 100 -29.55 -4.91 7.51
CA LEU A 100 -30.61 -4.30 6.69
C LEU A 100 -31.21 -5.31 5.71
N ALA A 101 -30.36 -6.11 5.05
CA ALA A 101 -30.81 -7.17 4.13
C ALA A 101 -31.65 -8.22 4.85
N ALA A 102 -31.24 -8.70 6.00
CA ALA A 102 -32.03 -9.65 6.80
C ALA A 102 -33.42 -9.08 7.14
N ALA A 103 -33.51 -7.81 7.58
CA ALA A 103 -34.79 -7.17 7.87
C ALA A 103 -35.68 -6.99 6.61
N ALA A 104 -35.08 -6.71 5.45
CA ALA A 104 -35.80 -6.59 4.17
C ALA A 104 -36.34 -7.94 3.69
N VAL A 105 -35.53 -8.99 3.79
CA VAL A 105 -35.93 -10.38 3.45
C VAL A 105 -37.08 -10.86 4.34
N ASP A 106 -37.00 -10.56 5.64
CA ASP A 106 -38.08 -10.90 6.58
C ASP A 106 -39.39 -10.18 6.25
N ALA A 107 -39.32 -8.95 5.75
CA ALA A 107 -40.50 -8.16 5.37
C ALA A 107 -41.12 -8.64 4.02
N LEU A 108 -40.29 -9.05 3.06
CA LEU A 108 -40.70 -9.45 1.70
C LEU A 108 -39.97 -10.73 1.25
N PRO A 109 -40.23 -11.88 1.88
CA PRO A 109 -39.40 -13.08 1.70
C PRO A 109 -39.41 -13.69 0.30
N SER A 110 -40.41 -13.36 -0.54
CA SER A 110 -40.51 -13.90 -1.90
C SER A 110 -39.99 -12.98 -2.99
N ALA A 111 -39.75 -11.69 -2.70
CA ALA A 111 -39.43 -10.70 -3.74
C ALA A 111 -38.12 -11.00 -4.47
N ASP A 112 -37.06 -11.31 -3.71
CA ASP A 112 -35.73 -11.61 -4.27
C ASP A 112 -35.76 -12.91 -5.10
N VAL A 113 -36.45 -13.93 -4.60
CA VAL A 113 -36.57 -15.23 -5.30
C VAL A 113 -37.41 -15.09 -6.58
N GLU A 114 -38.45 -14.26 -6.55
CA GLU A 114 -39.24 -13.95 -7.74
C GLU A 114 -38.40 -13.23 -8.81
N GLU A 115 -37.58 -12.26 -8.43
CA GLU A 115 -36.70 -11.57 -9.36
C GLU A 115 -35.69 -12.51 -10.02
N VAL A 116 -35.05 -13.39 -9.24
CA VAL A 116 -34.14 -14.39 -9.78
C VAL A 116 -34.85 -15.36 -10.70
N LEU A 117 -36.09 -15.77 -10.36
CA LEU A 117 -36.92 -16.62 -11.21
C LEU A 117 -37.21 -15.94 -12.55
N ARG A 118 -37.59 -14.66 -12.57
CA ARG A 118 -37.83 -13.89 -13.79
C ARG A 118 -36.61 -13.88 -14.69
N HIS A 119 -35.43 -13.58 -14.14
CA HIS A 119 -34.17 -13.60 -14.89
C HIS A 119 -33.84 -15.01 -15.43
N ALA A 120 -34.05 -16.05 -14.64
CA ALA A 120 -33.80 -17.43 -15.06
C ALA A 120 -34.74 -17.86 -16.20
N LEU A 121 -36.02 -17.45 -16.17
CA LEU A 121 -36.97 -17.78 -17.22
C LEU A 121 -36.58 -17.17 -18.58
N HIS A 122 -36.02 -15.95 -18.59
CA HIS A 122 -35.45 -15.36 -19.80
C HIS A 122 -34.30 -16.19 -20.40
N GLN A 123 -33.46 -16.79 -19.54
CA GLN A 123 -32.34 -17.63 -19.98
C GLN A 123 -32.81 -19.01 -20.41
N ALA A 124 -33.93 -19.50 -19.86
CA ALA A 124 -34.52 -20.81 -20.11
C ALA A 124 -35.61 -20.78 -21.21
N LEU A 125 -35.68 -19.71 -22.04
CA LEU A 125 -36.65 -19.65 -23.15
C LEU A 125 -36.51 -20.86 -24.07
N GLY A 126 -37.60 -21.57 -24.30
CA GLY A 126 -37.61 -22.80 -25.11
C GLY A 126 -37.41 -24.11 -24.30
N GLU A 127 -37.10 -24.03 -23.02
CA GLU A 127 -37.03 -25.21 -22.15
C GLU A 127 -38.44 -25.70 -21.77
N PRO A 128 -38.70 -27.00 -21.77
CA PRO A 128 -40.06 -27.51 -21.46
C PRO A 128 -40.38 -27.44 -19.97
N ARG A 129 -39.35 -27.34 -19.11
CA ARG A 129 -39.54 -27.34 -17.67
C ARG A 129 -38.41 -26.59 -16.96
N VAL A 130 -38.81 -25.76 -15.99
CA VAL A 130 -37.92 -25.12 -15.01
C VAL A 130 -38.36 -25.54 -13.61
N VAL A 131 -37.39 -25.88 -12.75
CA VAL A 131 -37.64 -26.25 -11.35
C VAL A 131 -37.01 -25.20 -10.45
N LEU A 132 -37.82 -24.59 -9.62
CA LEU A 132 -37.40 -23.65 -8.59
C LEU A 132 -37.33 -24.39 -7.23
N HIS A 133 -36.15 -24.44 -6.64
CA HIS A 133 -35.92 -24.89 -5.28
C HIS A 133 -35.77 -23.68 -4.38
N THR A 134 -36.53 -23.59 -3.30
CA THR A 134 -36.46 -22.48 -2.33
C THR A 134 -36.99 -22.96 -0.98
N SER A 135 -36.95 -22.08 0.04
CA SER A 135 -37.51 -22.44 1.34
C SER A 135 -39.01 -22.77 1.28
N PRO A 136 -39.53 -23.65 2.15
CA PRO A 136 -40.94 -24.04 2.11
C PRO A 136 -41.90 -22.85 2.24
N LYS A 137 -41.55 -21.86 3.04
CA LYS A 137 -42.34 -20.63 3.23
C LYS A 137 -42.47 -19.83 1.93
N VAL A 138 -41.36 -19.64 1.23
CA VAL A 138 -41.32 -18.89 -0.05
C VAL A 138 -42.01 -19.71 -1.15
N ALA A 139 -41.81 -21.03 -1.17
CA ALA A 139 -42.48 -21.90 -2.11
C ALA A 139 -44.01 -21.78 -2.04
N GLU A 140 -44.60 -21.76 -0.86
CA GLU A 140 -46.04 -21.58 -0.70
C GLU A 140 -46.53 -20.19 -1.13
N LEU A 141 -45.72 -19.13 -0.90
CA LEU A 141 -46.05 -17.77 -1.35
C LEU A 141 -46.00 -17.62 -2.87
N LEU A 142 -45.04 -18.25 -3.54
CA LEU A 142 -44.85 -18.13 -4.99
C LEU A 142 -45.75 -19.08 -5.79
N LYS A 143 -46.10 -20.22 -5.25
CA LYS A 143 -46.89 -21.26 -5.93
C LYS A 143 -48.12 -20.74 -6.69
N PRO A 144 -48.99 -19.86 -6.10
CA PRO A 144 -50.17 -19.34 -6.81
C PRO A 144 -49.82 -18.34 -7.92
N ARG A 145 -48.63 -17.74 -7.91
CA ARG A 145 -48.18 -16.74 -8.86
C ARG A 145 -47.29 -17.25 -9.99
N LEU A 146 -46.84 -18.51 -9.92
CA LEU A 146 -45.88 -19.07 -10.88
C LEU A 146 -46.39 -19.03 -12.34
N ALA A 147 -47.69 -19.27 -12.55
CA ALA A 147 -48.28 -19.23 -13.89
C ALA A 147 -48.33 -17.82 -14.46
N GLU A 148 -48.63 -16.84 -13.61
CA GLU A 148 -48.65 -15.43 -13.97
C GLU A 148 -47.25 -14.92 -14.32
N ILE A 149 -46.26 -15.23 -13.46
CA ILE A 149 -44.85 -14.88 -13.66
C ILE A 149 -44.33 -15.50 -14.97
N ALA A 150 -44.59 -16.78 -15.21
CA ALA A 150 -44.18 -17.44 -16.44
C ALA A 150 -44.80 -16.78 -17.68
N HIS A 151 -46.09 -16.40 -17.61
CA HIS A 151 -46.78 -15.74 -18.70
C HIS A 151 -46.20 -14.33 -18.96
N GLU A 152 -45.97 -13.55 -17.92
CA GLU A 152 -45.37 -12.20 -18.02
C GLU A 152 -43.99 -12.24 -18.67
N GLU A 153 -43.16 -13.26 -18.38
CA GLU A 153 -41.83 -13.45 -18.95
C GLU A 153 -41.84 -14.19 -20.32
N GLY A 154 -43.05 -14.50 -20.86
CA GLY A 154 -43.15 -15.19 -22.15
C GLY A 154 -42.65 -16.63 -22.15
N PHE A 155 -42.59 -17.27 -20.98
CA PHE A 155 -42.13 -18.63 -20.83
C PHE A 155 -43.30 -19.63 -21.07
N GLU A 156 -43.19 -20.39 -22.11
CA GLU A 156 -44.26 -21.37 -22.51
C GLU A 156 -44.14 -22.73 -21.81
N GLY A 157 -42.99 -22.99 -21.14
CA GLY A 157 -42.74 -24.22 -20.43
C GLY A 157 -43.44 -24.30 -19.08
N ARG A 158 -43.22 -25.40 -18.36
CA ARG A 158 -43.78 -25.60 -17.03
C ARG A 158 -42.82 -25.17 -15.94
N VAL A 159 -43.24 -24.25 -15.06
CA VAL A 159 -42.52 -23.92 -13.84
C VAL A 159 -43.04 -24.78 -12.69
N VAL A 160 -42.13 -25.40 -11.96
CA VAL A 160 -42.43 -26.25 -10.78
C VAL A 160 -41.62 -25.70 -9.60
N VAL A 161 -42.26 -25.53 -8.44
CA VAL A 161 -41.58 -25.14 -7.21
C VAL A 161 -41.43 -26.32 -6.26
N SER A 162 -40.29 -26.43 -5.62
CA SER A 162 -39.96 -27.43 -4.59
C SER A 162 -39.49 -26.70 -3.32
N GLY A 163 -40.14 -26.97 -2.20
CA GLY A 163 -39.73 -26.43 -0.91
C GLY A 163 -38.64 -27.28 -0.26
N GLU A 164 -37.46 -26.72 -0.03
CA GLU A 164 -36.32 -27.37 0.64
C GLU A 164 -36.01 -26.68 1.95
N ALA A 165 -36.12 -27.42 3.06
CA ALA A 165 -35.86 -26.87 4.40
C ALA A 165 -34.41 -26.46 4.67
N ALA A 166 -33.48 -26.91 3.81
CA ALA A 166 -32.07 -26.55 3.92
C ALA A 166 -31.76 -25.16 3.34
N LEU A 167 -32.67 -24.59 2.53
CA LEU A 167 -32.49 -23.27 1.93
C LEU A 167 -33.00 -22.15 2.84
N GLY A 168 -32.24 -21.06 2.92
CA GLY A 168 -32.62 -19.83 3.62
C GLY A 168 -33.81 -19.13 2.95
N HIS A 169 -34.37 -18.11 3.61
CA HIS A 169 -35.54 -17.39 3.11
C HIS A 169 -35.30 -16.68 1.77
N ALA A 170 -34.08 -16.22 1.53
CA ALA A 170 -33.68 -15.54 0.28
C ALA A 170 -32.91 -16.42 -0.67
N ASP A 171 -32.65 -17.68 -0.29
CA ASP A 171 -31.89 -18.62 -1.11
C ASP A 171 -32.79 -19.35 -2.10
N CYS A 172 -32.29 -19.53 -3.31
CA CYS A 172 -32.95 -20.33 -4.30
C CYS A 172 -31.97 -20.97 -5.28
N ARG A 173 -32.38 -22.09 -5.84
CA ARG A 173 -31.71 -22.77 -6.95
C ARG A 173 -32.74 -23.07 -8.01
N ILE A 174 -32.42 -22.67 -9.22
CA ILE A 174 -33.32 -22.85 -10.39
C ILE A 174 -32.60 -23.71 -11.37
N GLU A 175 -33.28 -24.79 -11.83
CA GLU A 175 -32.69 -25.79 -12.71
C GLU A 175 -33.54 -25.98 -13.94
N TRP A 176 -32.90 -26.09 -15.10
CA TRP A 176 -33.49 -26.51 -16.37
C TRP A 176 -32.51 -27.42 -17.12
N ARG A 177 -32.94 -28.04 -18.21
CA ARG A 177 -32.14 -29.05 -18.92
C ARG A 177 -30.77 -28.52 -19.38
N GLY A 178 -30.71 -27.26 -19.81
CA GLY A 178 -29.49 -26.63 -20.38
C GLY A 178 -28.67 -25.85 -19.40
N GLY A 179 -29.09 -25.71 -18.13
CA GLY A 179 -28.37 -24.88 -17.15
C GLY A 179 -29.09 -24.69 -15.83
N GLY A 180 -28.69 -23.69 -15.12
CA GLY A 180 -29.28 -23.34 -13.84
C GLY A 180 -28.84 -21.94 -13.37
N ALA A 181 -29.54 -21.43 -12.38
CA ALA A 181 -29.21 -20.22 -11.65
C ALA A 181 -29.30 -20.49 -10.16
N GLU A 182 -28.43 -19.89 -9.38
CA GLU A 182 -28.41 -20.03 -7.92
C GLU A 182 -28.25 -18.66 -7.29
N ARG A 183 -29.00 -18.44 -6.22
CA ARG A 183 -28.81 -17.32 -5.33
C ARG A 183 -28.62 -17.86 -3.91
N SER A 184 -27.49 -17.53 -3.34
CA SER A 184 -27.18 -17.85 -1.94
C SER A 184 -26.66 -16.61 -1.23
N GLU A 185 -27.30 -16.22 -0.17
CA GLU A 185 -26.91 -15.07 0.66
C GLU A 185 -25.49 -15.24 1.18
N SER A 186 -25.14 -16.44 1.66
CA SER A 186 -23.81 -16.75 2.17
C SER A 186 -22.71 -16.64 1.11
N LEU A 187 -22.97 -17.05 -0.14
CA LEU A 187 -22.03 -16.92 -1.24
C LEU A 187 -21.85 -15.46 -1.66
N ILE A 188 -22.91 -14.67 -1.68
CA ILE A 188 -22.84 -13.24 -1.98
C ILE A 188 -22.01 -12.53 -0.92
N GLU A 189 -22.27 -12.80 0.36
CA GLU A 189 -21.49 -12.24 1.47
C GLU A 189 -20.01 -12.61 1.41
N ALA A 190 -19.71 -13.88 1.16
CA ALA A 190 -18.34 -14.35 1.01
C ALA A 190 -17.63 -13.67 -0.17
N ALA A 191 -18.31 -13.52 -1.31
CA ALA A 191 -17.76 -12.83 -2.47
C ALA A 191 -17.47 -11.35 -2.19
N ILE A 192 -18.37 -10.64 -1.49
CA ILE A 192 -18.15 -9.25 -1.10
C ILE A 192 -16.99 -9.14 -0.11
N ALA A 193 -16.92 -10.00 0.90
CA ALA A 193 -15.83 -10.03 1.86
C ALA A 193 -14.47 -10.29 1.17
N GLU A 194 -14.43 -11.21 0.21
CA GLU A 194 -13.23 -11.50 -0.59
C GLU A 194 -12.81 -10.28 -1.45
N LEU A 195 -13.77 -9.58 -2.05
CA LEU A 195 -13.49 -8.35 -2.80
C LEU A 195 -12.89 -7.26 -1.92
N ILE A 196 -13.41 -7.08 -0.70
CA ILE A 196 -12.86 -6.15 0.28
C ILE A 196 -11.43 -6.58 0.64
N ALA A 197 -11.24 -7.83 1.04
CA ALA A 197 -9.92 -8.35 1.39
C ALA A 197 -8.91 -8.19 0.24
N ARG A 198 -9.29 -8.51 -0.99
CA ARG A 198 -8.44 -8.36 -2.18
C ARG A 198 -8.10 -6.90 -2.47
N ARG A 199 -9.03 -5.98 -2.25
CA ARG A 199 -8.80 -4.54 -2.47
C ARG A 199 -7.73 -3.97 -1.54
N PHE A 200 -7.67 -4.44 -0.28
CA PHE A 200 -6.76 -3.94 0.75
C PHE A 200 -5.54 -4.82 1.00
N SER A 201 -5.51 -6.06 0.46
CA SER A 201 -4.34 -6.96 0.55
C SER A 201 -3.19 -6.59 -0.39
N HIS A 202 -3.35 -5.62 -1.29
CA HIS A 202 -2.26 -5.13 -2.13
C HIS A 202 -1.33 -4.26 -1.27
N ALA A 203 -0.24 -4.89 -0.79
CA ALA A 203 0.94 -4.13 -0.39
C ALA A 203 1.35 -3.24 -1.59
N PRO A 204 1.70 -1.96 -1.37
CA PRO A 204 2.18 -1.13 -2.45
C PRO A 204 3.41 -1.81 -3.06
N SER A 205 3.30 -2.23 -4.31
CA SER A 205 4.47 -2.55 -5.12
C SER A 205 5.28 -1.27 -5.19
N VAL A 206 6.39 -1.23 -4.46
CA VAL A 206 7.44 -0.22 -4.63
C VAL A 206 7.97 -0.46 -6.04
N GLU A 207 7.45 0.30 -7.01
CA GLU A 207 8.10 0.44 -8.29
C GLU A 207 9.40 1.20 -8.04
N GLU A 208 10.53 0.52 -8.30
CA GLU A 208 11.88 1.07 -8.35
C GLU A 208 12.03 2.11 -9.48
#